data_4dce7407147e586909cd1b7a14f45622
#
_entry.id   4dce7407147e586909cd1b7a14f45622
#
_cell.length_a   1.000
_cell.length_b   1.000
_cell.length_c   1.000
_cell.angle_alpha   90.00
_cell.angle_beta   90.00
_cell.angle_gamma   90.00
#
_symmetry.space_group_name_H-M   'P 1'
#
loop_
_entity.id
_entity.type
_entity.pdbx_description
1 polymer ?
#
loop_
_entity_poly.entity_id
_entity_poly.type
_entity_poly.pdbx_seq_one_letter_code
_entity_poly.pdbx_strand_id
1 'polypeptide(L)'
;AHATSSDPHCGNSVFGGCDSRGFVTKATRCRAVRGNESMKLLSCNANRPLAEAIADYLDTRLTRSEVKSFADQEIFVRIDENVRGEDVFVIQSTSYPANDNLMQLLICMDALKRASAKRITAVIPYFGYARQDRKTDGRTPISAKLVANLICSAGADRVLTVDLHAGQIQGFFDIPTDNLFGGPVMVDDIRERFTGDKIIVVSPDVGGVVRARALAKRIDADLAIV
;
A
#
# COMPACT_ATOMS: atom_id res chain seq x y z
N ALA A 1 -30.73 -50.42 11.42
CA ALA A 1 -30.73 -49.90 12.79
C ALA A 1 -30.48 -48.39 12.74
N HIS A 2 -31.47 -47.70 13.24
CA HIS A 2 -31.57 -46.26 13.41
C HIS A 2 -30.48 -45.69 14.32
N ALA A 3 -30.03 -44.47 14.03
CA ALA A 3 -29.96 -43.44 15.05
C ALA A 3 -29.79 -42.06 14.41
N THR A 4 -30.71 -41.22 14.64
CA THR A 4 -30.90 -39.78 14.53
C THR A 4 -30.08 -39.02 15.55
N SER A 5 -29.64 -37.79 15.22
CA SER A 5 -29.56 -36.67 16.17
C SER A 5 -28.88 -35.50 15.47
N SER A 6 -29.58 -34.47 15.03
CA SER A 6 -30.01 -33.24 15.72
C SER A 6 -28.92 -32.19 15.80
N ASP A 7 -29.06 -31.16 14.88
CA ASP A 7 -28.45 -29.81 14.99
C ASP A 7 -29.05 -29.08 16.20
N PRO A 8 -28.30 -28.11 16.75
CA PRO A 8 -28.96 -26.98 17.36
C PRO A 8 -28.63 -25.66 16.63
N HIS A 9 -29.69 -24.98 16.26
CA HIS A 9 -29.78 -23.54 16.00
C HIS A 9 -29.03 -22.70 17.01
N CYS A 10 -28.36 -21.70 16.54
CA CYS A 10 -28.17 -20.48 17.32
C CYS A 10 -28.43 -19.27 16.42
N GLY A 11 -29.68 -18.86 16.41
CA GLY A 11 -30.04 -17.51 16.06
C GLY A 11 -29.78 -16.59 17.24
N ASN A 12 -29.25 -15.41 16.98
CA ASN A 12 -29.65 -14.20 17.73
C ASN A 12 -29.19 -12.98 16.95
N SER A 13 -30.19 -12.34 16.36
CA SER A 13 -30.18 -10.95 15.96
C SER A 13 -30.09 -10.07 17.21
N VAL A 14 -29.11 -9.17 17.24
CA VAL A 14 -29.16 -8.02 18.13
C VAL A 14 -29.02 -6.78 17.26
N PHE A 15 -30.16 -6.16 16.96
CA PHE A 15 -30.23 -4.78 16.55
C PHE A 15 -29.93 -3.91 17.78
N GLY A 16 -28.76 -3.27 17.80
CA GLY A 16 -28.40 -2.24 18.77
C GLY A 16 -28.77 -0.87 18.21
N GLY A 17 -29.59 -0.12 18.97
CA GLY A 17 -30.18 1.15 18.60
C GLY A 17 -29.16 2.27 18.32
N CYS A 18 -29.52 3.14 17.41
CA CYS A 18 -28.86 4.39 17.09
C CYS A 18 -29.12 5.38 18.24
N ASP A 19 -28.07 5.81 18.94
CA ASP A 19 -28.14 6.92 19.90
C ASP A 19 -27.82 8.23 19.18
N SER A 20 -28.62 9.23 19.40
CA SER A 20 -28.71 10.52 18.69
C SER A 20 -27.63 11.54 19.09
N ARG A 21 -26.43 11.08 19.43
CA ARG A 21 -25.27 11.93 19.67
C ARG A 21 -24.10 11.40 18.85
N GLY A 22 -23.85 12.07 17.71
CA GLY A 22 -22.85 11.74 16.71
C GLY A 22 -21.41 11.68 17.24
N PHE A 23 -21.09 10.62 17.94
CA PHE A 23 -19.71 10.21 18.19
C PHE A 23 -19.37 9.08 17.23
N VAL A 24 -18.40 9.34 16.36
CA VAL A 24 -17.75 8.32 15.55
C VAL A 24 -17.15 7.29 16.51
N THR A 25 -17.88 6.23 16.76
CA THR A 25 -17.38 5.09 17.52
C THR A 25 -16.23 4.45 16.73
N LYS A 26 -15.11 4.33 17.41
CA LYS A 26 -13.89 3.57 17.04
C LYS A 26 -14.21 2.49 16.02
N ALA A 27 -13.57 2.60 14.85
CA ALA A 27 -13.56 1.56 13.85
C ALA A 27 -13.40 0.19 14.54
N THR A 28 -14.33 -0.70 14.29
CA THR A 28 -14.28 -2.08 14.79
C THR A 28 -12.97 -2.67 14.30
N ARG A 29 -12.00 -2.84 15.21
CA ARG A 29 -10.75 -3.53 14.92
C ARG A 29 -11.11 -4.86 14.28
N CYS A 30 -10.82 -5.03 13.00
CA CYS A 30 -10.86 -6.33 12.37
C CYS A 30 -9.96 -7.25 13.20
N ARG A 31 -10.58 -8.13 13.95
CA ARG A 31 -9.88 -9.15 14.73
C ARG A 31 -9.17 -10.04 13.71
N ALA A 32 -7.85 -9.94 13.66
CA ALA A 32 -7.04 -10.76 12.79
C ALA A 32 -7.47 -12.23 12.90
N VAL A 33 -7.77 -12.84 11.77
CA VAL A 33 -7.96 -14.28 11.67
C VAL A 33 -6.70 -14.92 12.22
N ARG A 34 -6.80 -15.61 13.34
CA ARG A 34 -5.69 -16.34 13.96
C ARG A 34 -5.43 -17.61 13.14
N GLY A 35 -4.77 -17.43 12.01
CA GLY A 35 -3.93 -18.45 11.42
C GLY A 35 -2.50 -18.20 11.92
N ASN A 36 -1.77 -19.21 12.21
CA ASN A 36 -0.42 -19.21 12.82
C ASN A 36 0.67 -18.72 11.83
N GLU A 37 0.36 -17.76 10.95
CA GLU A 37 1.29 -17.11 10.04
C GLU A 37 1.65 -15.76 10.66
N SER A 38 2.87 -15.63 11.16
CA SER A 38 3.32 -14.36 11.69
C SER A 38 3.67 -13.43 10.54
N MET A 39 3.01 -12.27 10.50
CA MET A 39 3.29 -11.21 9.55
C MET A 39 4.46 -10.36 10.08
N LYS A 40 5.43 -10.09 9.23
CA LYS A 40 6.56 -9.21 9.52
C LYS A 40 6.50 -7.94 8.67
N LEU A 41 6.77 -6.80 9.29
CA LEU A 41 6.87 -5.52 8.59
C LEU A 41 8.32 -5.06 8.59
N LEU A 42 8.89 -4.82 7.42
CA LEU A 42 10.22 -4.26 7.24
C LEU A 42 10.12 -2.89 6.58
N SER A 43 10.73 -1.87 7.17
CA SER A 43 10.81 -0.53 6.60
C SER A 43 12.19 -0.28 6.01
N CYS A 44 12.24 0.21 4.76
CA CYS A 44 13.40 0.93 4.28
C CYS A 44 13.33 2.42 4.70
N ASN A 45 14.12 3.30 4.08
CA ASN A 45 14.38 4.65 4.59
C ASN A 45 13.47 5.75 4.04
N ALA A 46 12.72 5.51 2.94
CA ALA A 46 12.01 6.60 2.24
C ALA A 46 10.95 7.28 3.10
N ASN A 47 10.20 6.52 3.91
CA ASN A 47 9.16 7.08 4.79
C ASN A 47 8.97 6.21 6.02
N ARG A 48 9.92 6.27 6.93
CA ARG A 48 9.87 5.52 8.19
C ARG A 48 8.67 5.88 9.08
N PRO A 49 8.26 7.17 9.21
CA PRO A 49 7.07 7.52 9.97
C PRO A 49 5.79 6.83 9.48
N LEU A 50 5.61 6.68 8.15
CA LEU A 50 4.48 5.94 7.61
C LEU A 50 4.54 4.44 7.99
N ALA A 51 5.71 3.84 7.92
CA ALA A 51 5.88 2.43 8.29
C ALA A 51 5.61 2.20 9.79
N GLU A 52 6.03 3.11 10.64
CA GLU A 52 5.75 3.10 12.08
C GLU A 52 4.26 3.24 12.35
N ALA A 53 3.58 4.19 11.70
CA ALA A 53 2.13 4.35 11.82
C ALA A 53 1.34 3.11 11.35
N ILE A 54 1.81 2.44 10.29
CA ILE A 54 1.22 1.16 9.83
C ILE A 54 1.42 0.07 10.90
N ALA A 55 2.61 -0.03 11.49
CA ALA A 55 2.91 -1.00 12.52
C ALA A 55 2.04 -0.78 13.77
N ASP A 56 1.90 0.45 14.21
CA ASP A 56 1.05 0.84 15.34
C ASP A 56 -0.44 0.53 15.06
N TYR A 57 -0.92 0.85 13.85
CA TYR A 57 -2.31 0.55 13.46
C TYR A 57 -2.61 -0.96 13.47
N LEU A 58 -1.63 -1.78 13.07
CA LEU A 58 -1.74 -3.24 13.04
C LEU A 58 -1.41 -3.92 14.38
N ASP A 59 -1.14 -3.14 15.44
CA ASP A 59 -0.74 -3.64 16.75
C ASP A 59 0.48 -4.60 16.67
N THR A 60 1.48 -4.20 15.87
CA THR A 60 2.71 -4.95 15.64
C THR A 60 3.93 -4.03 15.69
N ARG A 61 5.11 -4.55 15.43
CA ARG A 61 6.34 -3.76 15.37
C ARG A 61 7.08 -3.96 14.06
N LEU A 62 7.90 -3.00 13.71
CA LEU A 62 8.81 -3.16 12.58
C LEU A 62 9.89 -4.19 12.90
N THR A 63 10.22 -5.02 11.93
CA THR A 63 11.36 -5.93 11.97
C THR A 63 12.65 -5.14 12.10
N ARG A 64 13.52 -5.53 13.03
CA ARG A 64 14.81 -4.88 13.22
C ARG A 64 15.68 -5.14 12.00
N SER A 65 16.14 -4.07 11.39
CA SER A 65 17.00 -4.10 10.22
C SER A 65 17.83 -2.84 10.13
N GLU A 66 18.97 -2.93 9.49
CA GLU A 66 19.84 -1.82 9.15
C GLU A 66 19.83 -1.64 7.64
N VAL A 67 19.43 -0.47 7.16
CA VAL A 67 19.50 -0.06 5.75
C VAL A 67 20.31 1.22 5.71
N LYS A 68 21.51 1.18 5.14
CA LYS A 68 22.41 2.33 5.05
C LYS A 68 23.13 2.37 3.71
N SER A 69 23.69 3.52 3.38
CA SER A 69 24.61 3.68 2.26
C SER A 69 26.04 3.77 2.77
N PHE A 70 26.98 3.18 2.03
CA PHE A 70 28.40 3.40 2.23
C PHE A 70 28.83 4.78 1.70
N ALA A 71 30.08 5.14 1.88
CA ALA A 71 30.61 6.44 1.44
C ALA A 71 30.57 6.62 -0.09
N ASP A 72 30.64 5.52 -0.85
CA ASP A 72 30.51 5.46 -2.29
C ASP A 72 29.06 5.35 -2.79
N GLN A 73 28.07 5.48 -1.87
CA GLN A 73 26.63 5.40 -2.12
C GLN A 73 26.10 3.98 -2.40
N GLU A 74 26.93 2.95 -2.29
CA GLU A 74 26.42 1.57 -2.32
C GLU A 74 25.53 1.29 -1.10
N ILE A 75 24.46 0.53 -1.31
CA ILE A 75 23.46 0.25 -0.28
C ILE A 75 23.80 -1.05 0.41
N PHE A 76 23.78 -1.00 1.74
CA PHE A 76 23.92 -2.16 2.61
C PHE A 76 22.61 -2.42 3.35
N VAL A 77 22.22 -3.69 3.39
CA VAL A 77 21.04 -4.16 4.15
C VAL A 77 21.42 -5.32 5.05
N ARG A 78 21.01 -5.25 6.31
CA ARG A 78 21.09 -6.36 7.27
C ARG A 78 19.76 -6.51 8.00
N ILE A 79 19.26 -7.73 8.05
CA ILE A 79 18.04 -8.08 8.78
C ILE A 79 18.46 -8.75 10.10
N ASP A 80 18.13 -8.15 11.24
CA ASP A 80 18.57 -8.57 12.58
C ASP A 80 17.59 -9.54 13.26
N GLU A 81 16.56 -10.00 12.56
CA GLU A 81 15.57 -10.94 13.07
C GLU A 81 15.40 -12.14 12.12
N ASN A 82 14.93 -13.25 12.71
CA ASN A 82 14.57 -14.40 11.89
C ASN A 82 13.32 -14.11 11.07
N VAL A 83 13.41 -14.27 9.76
CA VAL A 83 12.32 -14.08 8.78
C VAL A 83 12.04 -15.36 7.98
N ARG A 84 12.72 -16.48 8.32
CA ARG A 84 12.54 -17.76 7.63
C ARG A 84 11.12 -18.26 7.79
N GLY A 85 10.47 -18.55 6.66
CA GLY A 85 9.10 -19.07 6.64
C GLY A 85 8.02 -18.03 6.95
N GLU A 86 8.38 -16.75 7.12
CA GLU A 86 7.48 -15.66 7.46
C GLU A 86 6.92 -14.96 6.21
N ASP A 87 5.76 -14.33 6.38
CA ASP A 87 5.15 -13.44 5.40
C ASP A 87 5.64 -12.01 5.67
N VAL A 88 6.46 -11.46 4.78
CA VAL A 88 7.17 -10.20 5.01
C VAL A 88 6.67 -9.12 4.07
N PHE A 89 6.25 -7.99 4.64
CA PHE A 89 5.85 -6.78 3.92
C PHE A 89 7.00 -5.76 3.98
N VAL A 90 7.57 -5.42 2.82
CA VAL A 90 8.64 -4.43 2.70
C VAL A 90 8.03 -3.10 2.32
N ILE A 91 8.08 -2.12 3.23
CA ILE A 91 7.48 -0.80 3.04
C ILE A 91 8.55 0.16 2.53
N GLN A 92 8.42 0.60 1.27
CA GLN A 92 9.35 1.55 0.65
C GLN A 92 8.66 2.32 -0.48
N SER A 93 8.57 3.63 -0.33
CA SER A 93 8.20 4.53 -1.43
C SER A 93 9.37 4.70 -2.39
N THR A 94 9.13 4.61 -3.69
CA THR A 94 10.17 4.89 -4.70
C THR A 94 10.07 6.32 -5.25
N SER A 95 9.73 7.27 -4.38
CA SER A 95 9.77 8.71 -4.61
C SER A 95 11.21 9.24 -4.58
N TYR A 96 11.38 10.54 -4.68
CA TYR A 96 12.72 11.17 -4.62
C TYR A 96 13.45 10.87 -3.28
N PRO A 97 14.72 10.49 -3.34
CA PRO A 97 15.56 10.13 -4.49
C PRO A 97 15.21 8.74 -5.06
N ALA A 98 14.62 8.72 -6.26
CA ALA A 98 13.95 7.54 -6.79
C ALA A 98 14.89 6.34 -7.02
N ASN A 99 16.11 6.60 -7.50
CA ASN A 99 17.09 5.55 -7.77
C ASN A 99 17.55 4.85 -6.49
N ASP A 100 17.88 5.63 -5.46
CA ASP A 100 18.35 5.10 -4.19
C ASP A 100 17.25 4.32 -3.48
N ASN A 101 16.02 4.88 -3.46
CA ASN A 101 14.87 4.24 -2.85
C ASN A 101 14.48 2.95 -3.58
N LEU A 102 14.54 2.93 -4.91
CA LEU A 102 14.31 1.72 -5.69
C LEU A 102 15.39 0.67 -5.39
N MET A 103 16.66 1.06 -5.38
CA MET A 103 17.75 0.12 -5.11
C MET A 103 17.68 -0.43 -3.68
N GLN A 104 17.32 0.40 -2.68
CA GLN A 104 17.06 -0.07 -1.32
C GLN A 104 15.98 -1.15 -1.28
N LEU A 105 14.87 -0.93 -1.98
CA LEU A 105 13.78 -1.91 -2.07
C LEU A 105 14.26 -3.23 -2.66
N LEU A 106 14.99 -3.18 -3.80
CA LEU A 106 15.47 -4.38 -4.49
C LEU A 106 16.43 -5.19 -3.61
N ILE A 107 17.40 -4.54 -2.97
CA ILE A 107 18.38 -5.18 -2.10
C ILE A 107 17.70 -5.76 -0.84
N CYS A 108 16.72 -5.05 -0.24
CA CYS A 108 15.94 -5.58 0.88
C CYS A 108 15.19 -6.86 0.50
N MET A 109 14.57 -6.90 -0.68
CA MET A 109 13.85 -8.09 -1.14
C MET A 109 14.80 -9.26 -1.42
N ASP A 110 15.95 -9.01 -2.04
CA ASP A 110 16.98 -10.06 -2.24
C ASP A 110 17.50 -10.63 -0.90
N ALA A 111 17.72 -9.76 0.09
CA ALA A 111 18.12 -10.19 1.43
C ALA A 111 17.07 -11.09 2.08
N LEU A 112 15.78 -10.74 1.99
CA LEU A 112 14.66 -11.55 2.49
C LEU A 112 14.54 -12.88 1.77
N LYS A 113 14.68 -12.89 0.45
CA LYS A 113 14.68 -14.10 -0.37
C LYS A 113 15.79 -15.06 0.04
N ARG A 114 17.02 -14.55 0.24
CA ARG A 114 18.17 -15.33 0.73
C ARG A 114 17.99 -15.78 2.18
N ALA A 115 17.26 -15.02 2.99
CA ALA A 115 16.89 -15.40 4.35
C ALA A 115 15.72 -16.41 4.42
N SER A 116 15.23 -16.87 3.25
CA SER A 116 14.13 -17.85 3.12
C SER A 116 12.80 -17.35 3.70
N ALA A 117 12.47 -16.08 3.52
CA ALA A 117 11.10 -15.60 3.75
C ALA A 117 10.12 -16.44 2.89
N LYS A 118 8.93 -16.72 3.42
CA LYS A 118 7.92 -17.55 2.73
C LYS A 118 7.27 -16.78 1.58
N ARG A 119 6.97 -15.51 1.81
CA ARG A 119 6.37 -14.59 0.84
C ARG A 119 6.88 -13.19 1.09
N ILE A 120 7.17 -12.46 0.03
CA ILE A 120 7.63 -11.07 0.09
C ILE A 120 6.62 -10.20 -0.65
N THR A 121 5.95 -9.31 0.09
CA THR A 121 5.06 -8.30 -0.46
C THR A 121 5.75 -6.94 -0.48
N ALA A 122 5.98 -6.39 -1.67
CA ALA A 122 6.49 -5.03 -1.82
C ALA A 122 5.35 -4.02 -1.64
N VAL A 123 5.40 -3.24 -0.56
CA VAL A 123 4.45 -2.15 -0.28
C VAL A 123 5.09 -0.84 -0.74
N ILE A 124 4.58 -0.31 -1.85
CA ILE A 124 5.17 0.84 -2.55
C ILE A 124 4.15 1.97 -2.60
N PRO A 125 4.06 2.82 -1.56
CA PRO A 125 3.07 3.91 -1.49
C PRO A 125 3.14 4.87 -2.66
N TYR A 126 4.34 5.12 -3.19
CA TYR A 126 4.54 5.85 -4.44
C TYR A 126 5.42 5.03 -5.38
N PHE A 127 4.87 4.65 -6.53
CA PHE A 127 5.57 3.90 -7.57
C PHE A 127 6.29 4.86 -8.52
N GLY A 128 7.60 4.96 -8.37
CA GLY A 128 8.46 5.78 -9.22
C GLY A 128 8.54 5.24 -10.66
N TYR A 129 8.94 6.11 -11.60
CA TYR A 129 8.99 5.80 -13.04
C TYR A 129 7.63 5.49 -13.70
N ALA A 130 6.53 5.55 -12.97
CA ALA A 130 5.18 5.25 -13.46
C ALA A 130 4.74 6.12 -14.65
N ARG A 131 5.26 7.35 -14.78
CA ARG A 131 4.93 8.26 -15.89
C ARG A 131 5.45 7.78 -17.25
N GLN A 132 6.42 6.85 -17.26
CA GLN A 132 6.97 6.25 -18.48
C GLN A 132 6.35 4.86 -18.69
N ASP A 133 5.04 4.82 -18.84
CA ASP A 133 4.23 3.60 -19.01
C ASP A 133 4.03 3.18 -20.48
N ARG A 134 4.48 4.00 -21.40
CA ARG A 134 4.38 3.78 -22.85
C ARG A 134 5.55 4.46 -23.58
N LYS A 135 5.80 4.04 -24.79
CA LYS A 135 6.70 4.78 -25.69
C LYS A 135 6.05 6.10 -26.11
N THR A 136 6.75 7.17 -25.88
CA THR A 136 6.35 8.51 -26.34
C THR A 136 6.97 8.85 -27.68
N ASP A 137 8.04 8.14 -28.06
CA ASP A 137 8.76 8.29 -29.32
C ASP A 137 9.43 6.97 -29.72
N GLY A 138 9.95 6.88 -30.94
CA GLY A 138 10.47 5.64 -31.55
C GLY A 138 11.61 4.94 -30.80
N ARG A 139 12.38 5.68 -29.99
CA ARG A 139 13.57 5.18 -29.26
C ARG A 139 13.54 5.45 -27.78
N THR A 140 12.35 5.57 -27.18
CA THR A 140 12.16 5.80 -25.75
C THR A 140 11.88 4.49 -25.00
N PRO A 141 12.28 4.38 -23.71
CA PRO A 141 12.02 3.20 -22.90
C PRO A 141 10.56 3.16 -22.41
N ILE A 142 10.18 2.01 -21.84
CA ILE A 142 9.01 1.87 -20.97
C ILE A 142 9.55 1.58 -19.57
N SER A 143 9.98 2.64 -18.87
CA SER A 143 10.69 2.48 -17.59
C SER A 143 9.82 1.86 -16.50
N ALA A 144 8.49 2.10 -16.54
CA ALA A 144 7.56 1.45 -15.61
C ALA A 144 7.59 -0.08 -15.72
N LYS A 145 7.68 -0.64 -16.96
CA LYS A 145 7.82 -2.09 -17.17
C LYS A 145 9.19 -2.61 -16.70
N LEU A 146 10.26 -1.86 -16.97
CA LEU A 146 11.59 -2.23 -16.49
C LEU A 146 11.61 -2.33 -14.96
N VAL A 147 11.07 -1.32 -14.26
CA VAL A 147 11.00 -1.31 -12.78
C VAL A 147 10.15 -2.46 -12.26
N ALA A 148 9.00 -2.74 -12.89
CA ALA A 148 8.17 -3.89 -12.52
C ALA A 148 8.94 -5.21 -12.64
N ASN A 149 9.69 -5.41 -13.73
CA ASN A 149 10.53 -6.60 -13.91
C ASN A 149 11.63 -6.71 -12.87
N LEU A 150 12.30 -5.61 -12.51
CA LEU A 150 13.33 -5.59 -11.47
C LEU A 150 12.77 -6.00 -10.11
N ILE A 151 11.58 -5.49 -9.74
CA ILE A 151 10.88 -5.83 -8.49
C ILE A 151 10.55 -7.33 -8.45
N CYS A 152 10.00 -7.88 -9.53
CA CYS A 152 9.73 -9.32 -9.63
C CYS A 152 11.02 -10.15 -9.53
N SER A 153 12.08 -9.75 -10.24
CA SER A 153 13.39 -10.45 -10.25
C SER A 153 14.06 -10.43 -8.88
N ALA A 154 13.91 -9.33 -8.13
CA ALA A 154 14.45 -9.22 -6.78
C ALA A 154 13.72 -10.11 -5.76
N GLY A 155 12.57 -10.68 -6.11
CA GLY A 155 11.89 -11.70 -5.31
C GLY A 155 10.58 -11.26 -4.69
N ALA A 156 9.93 -10.22 -5.20
CA ALA A 156 8.57 -9.92 -4.80
C ALA A 156 7.59 -10.99 -5.30
N ASP A 157 6.74 -11.47 -4.40
CA ASP A 157 5.62 -12.39 -4.70
C ASP A 157 4.30 -11.62 -4.89
N ARG A 158 4.22 -10.40 -4.41
CA ARG A 158 3.07 -9.50 -4.50
C ARG A 158 3.51 -8.05 -4.43
N VAL A 159 2.76 -7.16 -5.08
CA VAL A 159 2.94 -5.70 -4.98
C VAL A 159 1.66 -5.07 -4.45
N LEU A 160 1.80 -4.13 -3.53
CA LEU A 160 0.75 -3.23 -3.07
C LEU A 160 1.23 -1.80 -3.31
N THR A 161 0.45 -1.02 -4.01
CA THR A 161 0.77 0.38 -4.32
C THR A 161 -0.46 1.27 -4.19
N VAL A 162 -0.27 2.59 -4.23
CA VAL A 162 -1.36 3.57 -4.10
C VAL A 162 -1.33 4.52 -5.29
N ASP A 163 -2.49 4.75 -5.89
CA ASP A 163 -2.72 5.73 -6.97
C ASP A 163 -1.68 5.64 -8.10
N LEU A 164 -1.56 4.49 -8.73
CA LEU A 164 -0.73 4.34 -9.93
C LEU A 164 -1.05 5.43 -10.96
N HIS A 165 -0.01 5.94 -11.60
CA HIS A 165 -0.14 6.96 -12.64
C HIS A 165 -1.15 6.55 -13.73
N ALA A 166 -1.15 5.27 -14.10
CA ALA A 166 -2.10 4.67 -15.03
C ALA A 166 -2.44 3.24 -14.59
N GLY A 167 -3.72 2.88 -14.64
CA GLY A 167 -4.20 1.58 -14.15
C GLY A 167 -3.61 0.38 -14.87
N GLN A 168 -3.26 0.53 -16.17
CA GLN A 168 -2.64 -0.53 -16.97
C GLN A 168 -1.26 -0.96 -16.47
N ILE A 169 -0.57 -0.16 -15.63
CA ILE A 169 0.73 -0.54 -15.04
C ILE A 169 0.61 -1.81 -14.18
N GLN A 170 -0.56 -2.10 -13.63
CA GLN A 170 -0.80 -3.37 -12.94
C GLN A 170 -0.51 -4.58 -13.85
N GLY A 171 -0.81 -4.47 -15.14
CA GLY A 171 -0.52 -5.49 -16.13
C GLY A 171 0.96 -5.62 -16.52
N PHE A 172 1.85 -4.78 -15.98
CA PHE A 172 3.30 -4.91 -16.17
C PHE A 172 3.93 -5.90 -15.20
N PHE A 173 3.22 -6.27 -14.16
CA PHE A 173 3.64 -7.27 -13.19
C PHE A 173 3.07 -8.63 -13.57
N ASP A 174 3.90 -9.66 -13.50
CA ASP A 174 3.49 -11.06 -13.67
C ASP A 174 3.13 -11.71 -12.31
N ILE A 175 2.99 -10.89 -11.28
CA ILE A 175 2.61 -11.26 -9.91
C ILE A 175 1.37 -10.44 -9.47
N PRO A 176 0.61 -10.91 -8.47
CA PRO A 176 -0.53 -10.17 -7.94
C PRO A 176 -0.15 -8.74 -7.55
N THR A 177 -0.93 -7.77 -8.04
CA THR A 177 -0.67 -6.34 -7.82
C THR A 177 -1.96 -5.65 -7.39
N ASP A 178 -1.95 -5.08 -6.20
CA ASP A 178 -3.05 -4.29 -5.65
C ASP A 178 -2.75 -2.81 -5.80
N ASN A 179 -3.61 -2.09 -6.50
CA ASN A 179 -3.57 -0.64 -6.59
C ASN A 179 -4.67 -0.06 -5.71
N LEU A 180 -4.31 0.47 -4.56
CA LEU A 180 -5.22 1.16 -3.66
C LEU A 180 -5.43 2.61 -4.12
N PHE A 181 -6.52 3.21 -3.64
CA PHE A 181 -6.84 4.60 -3.94
C PHE A 181 -6.82 5.44 -2.67
N GLY A 182 -6.07 6.55 -2.68
CA GLY A 182 -6.01 7.53 -1.58
C GLY A 182 -7.29 8.40 -1.46
N GLY A 183 -8.13 8.40 -2.49
CA GLY A 183 -9.34 9.20 -2.54
C GLY A 183 -10.25 9.09 -1.30
N PRO A 184 -10.55 7.91 -0.75
CA PRO A 184 -11.34 7.79 0.49
C PRO A 184 -10.72 8.56 1.68
N VAL A 185 -9.42 8.40 1.90
CA VAL A 185 -8.69 9.09 2.97
C VAL A 185 -8.74 10.61 2.79
N MET A 186 -8.57 11.08 1.56
CA MET A 186 -8.68 12.53 1.23
C MET A 186 -10.09 13.07 1.49
N VAL A 187 -11.14 12.30 1.19
CA VAL A 187 -12.53 12.70 1.43
C VAL A 187 -12.78 12.93 2.91
N ASP A 188 -12.32 12.02 3.76
CA ASP A 188 -12.52 12.11 5.21
C ASP A 188 -11.78 13.33 5.80
N ASP A 189 -10.53 13.54 5.40
CA ASP A 189 -9.71 14.69 5.82
C ASP A 189 -10.32 16.04 5.37
N ILE A 190 -10.81 16.11 4.11
CA ILE A 190 -11.45 17.32 3.58
C ILE A 190 -12.73 17.64 4.35
N ARG A 191 -13.58 16.65 4.61
CA ARG A 191 -14.82 16.85 5.36
C ARG A 191 -14.58 17.30 6.79
N GLU A 192 -13.52 16.82 7.41
CA GLU A 192 -13.15 17.22 8.77
C GLU A 192 -12.64 18.68 8.80
N ARG A 193 -11.79 19.08 7.83
CA ARG A 193 -11.16 20.41 7.81
C ARG A 193 -12.03 21.53 7.29
N PHE A 194 -12.94 21.25 6.36
CA PHE A 194 -13.72 22.26 5.64
C PHE A 194 -15.22 22.11 5.89
N THR A 195 -15.61 22.10 7.16
CA THR A 195 -17.02 21.92 7.57
C THR A 195 -17.81 23.20 7.28
N GLY A 196 -18.83 23.10 6.42
CA GLY A 196 -19.75 24.19 6.11
C GLY A 196 -19.28 25.16 5.02
N ASP A 197 -18.10 24.99 4.46
CA ASP A 197 -17.58 25.82 3.38
C ASP A 197 -18.06 25.35 2.00
N LYS A 198 -18.18 26.28 1.06
CA LYS A 198 -18.35 25.94 -0.35
C LYS A 198 -16.98 25.56 -0.93
N ILE A 199 -16.83 24.30 -1.29
CA ILE A 199 -15.59 23.76 -1.83
C ILE A 199 -15.69 23.64 -3.34
N ILE A 200 -14.59 23.98 -4.05
CA ILE A 200 -14.42 23.71 -5.48
C ILE A 200 -13.17 22.85 -5.63
N VAL A 201 -13.30 21.72 -6.31
CA VAL A 201 -12.16 20.89 -6.68
C VAL A 201 -11.60 21.38 -8.01
N VAL A 202 -10.31 21.66 -8.05
CA VAL A 202 -9.64 22.16 -9.27
C VAL A 202 -8.71 21.07 -9.81
N SER A 203 -8.86 20.73 -11.09
CA SER A 203 -7.88 19.92 -11.81
C SER A 203 -6.87 20.83 -12.51
N PRO A 204 -5.56 20.72 -12.24
CA PRO A 204 -4.53 21.56 -12.84
C PRO A 204 -4.23 21.21 -14.30
N ASP A 205 -4.72 20.08 -14.79
CA ASP A 205 -4.51 19.61 -16.16
C ASP A 205 -5.62 18.63 -16.57
N VAL A 206 -5.67 18.31 -17.86
CA VAL A 206 -6.64 17.37 -18.46
C VAL A 206 -6.44 15.95 -17.91
N GLY A 207 -5.20 15.54 -17.62
CA GLY A 207 -4.88 14.20 -17.09
C GLY A 207 -5.41 13.96 -15.68
N GLY A 208 -5.55 15.02 -14.88
CA GLY A 208 -6.10 14.98 -13.52
C GLY A 208 -7.62 14.97 -13.42
N VAL A 209 -8.34 15.33 -14.50
CA VAL A 209 -9.80 15.57 -14.47
C VAL A 209 -10.60 14.37 -13.94
N VAL A 210 -10.25 13.15 -14.31
CA VAL A 210 -10.97 11.94 -13.87
C VAL A 210 -10.89 11.79 -12.35
N ARG A 211 -9.71 11.99 -11.77
CA ARG A 211 -9.48 11.92 -10.32
C ARG A 211 -10.15 13.06 -9.59
N ALA A 212 -10.00 14.29 -10.10
CA ALA A 212 -10.64 15.48 -9.54
C ALA A 212 -12.16 15.35 -9.54
N ARG A 213 -12.76 14.84 -10.63
CA ARG A 213 -14.21 14.60 -10.72
C ARG A 213 -14.68 13.53 -9.73
N ALA A 214 -13.90 12.45 -9.57
CA ALA A 214 -14.23 11.41 -8.60
C ALA A 214 -14.21 11.93 -7.16
N LEU A 215 -13.27 12.82 -6.82
CA LEU A 215 -13.20 13.50 -5.53
C LEU A 215 -14.37 14.47 -5.34
N ALA A 216 -14.59 15.38 -6.31
CA ALA A 216 -15.67 16.36 -6.28
C ALA A 216 -17.03 15.69 -6.04
N LYS A 217 -17.32 14.61 -6.77
CA LYS A 217 -18.55 13.82 -6.59
C LYS A 217 -18.73 13.25 -5.17
N ARG A 218 -17.62 12.85 -4.52
CA ARG A 218 -17.67 12.24 -3.18
C ARG A 218 -17.89 13.26 -2.06
N ILE A 219 -17.45 14.50 -2.27
CA ILE A 219 -17.59 15.57 -1.28
C ILE A 219 -18.71 16.55 -1.64
N ASP A 220 -19.49 16.27 -2.70
CA ASP A 220 -20.57 17.13 -3.21
C ASP A 220 -20.10 18.55 -3.54
N ALA A 221 -18.97 18.64 -4.26
CA ALA A 221 -18.33 19.90 -4.63
C ALA A 221 -18.36 20.13 -6.14
N ASP A 222 -18.26 21.39 -6.55
CA ASP A 222 -18.08 21.79 -7.93
C ASP A 222 -16.67 21.41 -8.46
N LEU A 223 -16.53 21.29 -9.77
CA LEU A 223 -15.28 20.98 -10.46
C LEU A 223 -14.89 22.11 -11.41
N ALA A 224 -13.68 22.61 -11.27
CA ALA A 224 -13.05 23.49 -12.24
C ALA A 224 -11.82 22.80 -12.88
N ILE A 225 -11.49 23.21 -14.11
CA ILE A 225 -10.32 22.71 -14.87
C ILE A 225 -9.54 23.92 -15.34
N VAL A 226 -8.23 23.90 -15.13
CA VAL A 226 -7.30 24.95 -15.56
C VAL A 226 -6.52 24.49 -16.76
#